data_ff7a0179fa6ddf4c0791bb731bd1a838
#
_entry.id   ff7a0179fa6ddf4c0791bb731bd1a838
#
_cell.length_a   1.000
_cell.length_b   1.000
_cell.length_c   1.000
_cell.angle_alpha   90.00
_cell.angle_beta   90.00
_cell.angle_gamma   90.00
#
_symmetry.space_group_name_H-M   'P 1'
#
loop_
_entity.id
_entity.type
_entity.pdbx_description
1 polymer ?
#
loop_
_entity_poly.entity_id
_entity_poly.type
_entity_poly.pdbx_seq_one_letter_code
_entity_poly.pdbx_strand_id
1 'polypeptide(L)'
;SLDGDLNKAFSEDIKTRFESYGWKHILVKDGNDIDAIDNAINEAKTADVPTIIEVKTIIGYGAPNKQASHGVHGAPLGEEERKLALENYGLDPEKRFNVPDEVYEIFQQTMLKRANEKEENWNKLVETYSEKYPELAEEFKLAISGKLPTNYSNELPEFEAGHSGASRADSGEVIQALSKTVPSFFGGSADLAGSNKSNVKDAVDFDKDTPEGKNIWFGVREFAMGAAVNGMAAHGGLHPYGATFFVFSDYLKPALRLSAIMGLNSTFIFTHDSIAVGEDGPTHEPIEQLSGLRAIPNMNVIRPADGNETRVAWEVAMESENTPTSLVLTRQNLTTMDLPKETVEEGVRKGAYVVFESDKDPEYLLLATGSEVNLAIEAAKDLEGQGKGVRVVSMPNWNAFDQQSDEYKASILPASITKRVAIEMASSLGWHKYVGTEGKVIGIDGFGAS
;
A
#
# COMPACT_ATOMS: atom_id res chain seq x y z
N SER A 1 29.86 -1.84 -5.81
CA SER A 1 29.39 -1.03 -4.70
C SER A 1 29.74 0.44 -4.92
N LEU A 2 28.97 1.34 -4.32
CA LEU A 2 29.15 2.79 -4.44
C LEU A 2 30.42 3.26 -3.76
N ASP A 3 30.70 2.77 -2.54
CA ASP A 3 31.88 3.18 -1.75
C ASP A 3 33.20 2.54 -2.21
N GLY A 4 33.12 1.54 -3.07
CA GLY A 4 34.29 0.81 -3.54
C GLY A 4 33.95 -0.63 -3.95
N ASP A 5 34.94 -1.50 -3.88
CA ASP A 5 34.74 -2.92 -4.22
C ASP A 5 33.69 -3.55 -3.30
N LEU A 6 32.76 -4.29 -3.90
CA LEU A 6 31.66 -4.96 -3.19
C LEU A 6 32.18 -5.92 -2.11
N ASN A 7 33.31 -6.56 -2.34
CA ASN A 7 33.93 -7.50 -1.39
C ASN A 7 34.27 -6.88 -0.01
N LYS A 8 34.33 -5.55 0.08
CA LYS A 8 34.55 -4.85 1.37
C LYS A 8 33.32 -4.84 2.26
N ALA A 9 32.12 -4.87 1.67
CA ALA A 9 30.85 -4.75 2.38
C ALA A 9 30.02 -6.04 2.33
N PHE A 10 30.36 -6.98 1.46
CA PHE A 10 29.55 -8.15 1.17
C PHE A 10 30.44 -9.39 1.02
N SER A 11 30.34 -10.30 2.00
CA SER A 11 31.16 -11.53 2.08
C SER A 11 30.35 -12.81 1.88
N GLU A 12 29.08 -12.70 1.49
CA GLU A 12 28.23 -13.86 1.29
C GLU A 12 28.57 -14.62 0.01
N ASP A 13 28.39 -15.94 0.07
CA ASP A 13 28.37 -16.82 -1.10
C ASP A 13 26.95 -16.84 -1.68
N ILE A 14 26.73 -16.05 -2.75
CA ILE A 14 25.44 -15.94 -3.45
C ILE A 14 24.97 -17.30 -3.94
N LYS A 15 25.91 -18.09 -4.50
CA LYS A 15 25.63 -19.43 -5.01
C LYS A 15 25.02 -20.31 -3.91
N THR A 16 25.72 -20.46 -2.80
CA THR A 16 25.28 -21.32 -1.68
C THR A 16 23.96 -20.85 -1.11
N ARG A 17 23.74 -19.52 -1.02
CA ARG A 17 22.48 -18.94 -0.55
C ARG A 17 21.30 -19.40 -1.42
N PHE A 18 21.37 -19.17 -2.74
CA PHE A 18 20.26 -19.47 -3.63
C PHE A 18 20.07 -20.97 -3.88
N GLU A 19 21.15 -21.74 -3.91
CA GLU A 19 21.06 -23.21 -3.95
C GLU A 19 20.36 -23.79 -2.71
N SER A 20 20.52 -23.17 -1.52
CA SER A 20 19.80 -23.59 -0.31
C SER A 20 18.28 -23.32 -0.39
N TYR A 21 17.83 -22.42 -1.27
CA TYR A 21 16.42 -22.19 -1.56
C TYR A 21 15.87 -23.14 -2.65
N GLY A 22 16.68 -24.03 -3.18
CA GLY A 22 16.33 -24.90 -4.30
C GLY A 22 16.39 -24.20 -5.66
N TRP A 23 17.10 -23.07 -5.76
CA TRP A 23 17.33 -22.37 -7.02
C TRP A 23 18.59 -22.83 -7.72
N LYS A 24 18.64 -22.71 -9.03
CA LYS A 24 19.86 -22.82 -9.82
C LYS A 24 20.60 -21.48 -9.83
N HIS A 25 21.91 -21.49 -9.64
CA HIS A 25 22.77 -20.32 -9.74
C HIS A 25 23.70 -20.42 -10.95
N ILE A 26 23.78 -19.37 -11.76
CA ILE A 26 24.69 -19.24 -12.90
C ILE A 26 25.49 -17.94 -12.73
N LEU A 27 26.82 -18.04 -12.81
CA LEU A 27 27.72 -16.89 -12.70
C LEU A 27 28.23 -16.44 -14.06
N VAL A 28 27.96 -15.21 -14.45
CA VAL A 28 28.60 -14.49 -15.55
C VAL A 28 29.67 -13.56 -14.96
N LYS A 29 30.93 -13.85 -15.24
CA LYS A 29 32.07 -13.15 -14.62
C LYS A 29 32.32 -11.75 -15.20
N ASP A 30 31.92 -11.52 -16.44
CA ASP A 30 32.02 -10.22 -17.11
C ASP A 30 30.66 -9.86 -17.72
N GLY A 31 30.05 -8.80 -17.22
CA GLY A 31 28.77 -8.29 -17.73
C GLY A 31 28.84 -7.65 -19.12
N ASN A 32 30.02 -7.57 -19.72
CA ASN A 32 30.21 -7.11 -21.08
C ASN A 32 30.46 -8.27 -22.08
N ASP A 33 30.55 -9.51 -21.57
CA ASP A 33 30.60 -10.72 -22.38
C ASP A 33 29.19 -11.14 -22.77
N ILE A 34 28.76 -10.68 -23.98
CA ILE A 34 27.40 -10.93 -24.48
C ILE A 34 27.16 -12.42 -24.70
N ASP A 35 28.16 -13.16 -25.15
CA ASP A 35 28.05 -14.59 -25.41
C ASP A 35 27.87 -15.38 -24.12
N ALA A 36 28.59 -15.00 -23.07
CA ALA A 36 28.41 -15.58 -21.73
C ALA A 36 27.02 -15.30 -21.15
N ILE A 37 26.48 -14.08 -21.37
CA ILE A 37 25.11 -13.72 -20.94
C ILE A 37 24.08 -14.55 -21.74
N ASP A 38 24.20 -14.64 -23.05
CA ASP A 38 23.29 -15.44 -23.89
C ASP A 38 23.28 -16.90 -23.48
N ASN A 39 24.48 -17.49 -23.30
CA ASN A 39 24.60 -18.85 -22.81
C ASN A 39 23.94 -19.06 -21.45
N ALA A 40 24.13 -18.14 -20.52
CA ALA A 40 23.50 -18.20 -19.19
C ALA A 40 21.95 -18.12 -19.28
N ILE A 41 21.42 -17.26 -20.15
CA ILE A 41 19.97 -17.15 -20.38
C ILE A 41 19.43 -18.45 -21.01
N ASN A 42 20.14 -19.02 -22.00
CA ASN A 42 19.71 -20.24 -22.65
C ASN A 42 19.75 -21.44 -21.68
N GLU A 43 20.76 -21.51 -20.83
CA GLU A 43 20.84 -22.50 -19.73
C GLU A 43 19.70 -22.32 -18.73
N ALA A 44 19.40 -21.09 -18.35
CA ALA A 44 18.30 -20.79 -17.42
C ALA A 44 16.92 -21.22 -17.98
N LYS A 45 16.69 -21.03 -19.29
CA LYS A 45 15.43 -21.43 -19.96
C LYS A 45 15.16 -22.94 -19.94
N THR A 46 16.18 -23.74 -19.75
CA THR A 46 16.08 -25.22 -19.72
C THR A 46 16.02 -25.77 -18.29
N ALA A 47 16.14 -24.92 -17.28
CA ALA A 47 16.07 -25.34 -15.89
C ALA A 47 14.61 -25.62 -15.48
N ASP A 48 14.42 -26.62 -14.64
CA ASP A 48 13.14 -27.04 -14.03
C ASP A 48 12.90 -26.38 -12.65
N VAL A 49 13.84 -25.55 -12.21
CA VAL A 49 13.77 -24.77 -10.97
C VAL A 49 14.03 -23.29 -11.23
N PRO A 50 13.62 -22.38 -10.35
CA PRO A 50 13.95 -20.97 -10.46
C PRO A 50 15.46 -20.77 -10.61
N THR A 51 15.87 -19.87 -11.51
CA THR A 51 17.28 -19.64 -11.78
C THR A 51 17.64 -18.19 -11.52
N ILE A 52 18.73 -17.97 -10.77
CA ILE A 52 19.37 -16.65 -10.65
C ILE A 52 20.63 -16.61 -11.49
N ILE A 53 20.77 -15.58 -12.32
CA ILE A 53 21.98 -15.30 -13.08
C ILE A 53 22.70 -14.14 -12.39
N GLU A 54 23.84 -14.42 -11.77
CA GLU A 54 24.69 -13.41 -11.14
C GLU A 54 25.67 -12.86 -12.17
N VAL A 55 25.49 -11.56 -12.53
CA VAL A 55 26.34 -10.89 -13.52
C VAL A 55 27.26 -9.90 -12.83
N LYS A 56 28.57 -10.09 -12.95
CA LYS A 56 29.57 -9.15 -12.41
C LYS A 56 29.74 -7.97 -13.36
N THR A 57 29.55 -6.77 -12.83
CA THR A 57 29.65 -5.50 -13.58
C THR A 57 30.59 -4.51 -12.89
N ILE A 58 31.01 -3.51 -13.63
CA ILE A 58 31.81 -2.38 -13.13
C ILE A 58 30.96 -1.12 -13.33
N ILE A 59 30.72 -0.36 -12.25
CA ILE A 59 29.98 0.91 -12.34
C ILE A 59 30.73 1.88 -13.25
N GLY A 60 30.01 2.52 -14.19
CA GLY A 60 30.60 3.48 -15.13
C GLY A 60 31.59 2.84 -16.11
N TYR A 61 31.44 1.55 -16.42
CA TYR A 61 32.28 0.84 -17.39
C TYR A 61 32.46 1.67 -18.67
N GLY A 62 33.69 1.74 -19.15
CA GLY A 62 34.04 2.50 -20.35
C GLY A 62 34.38 3.96 -20.14
N ALA A 63 34.12 4.55 -18.97
CA ALA A 63 34.54 5.91 -18.62
C ALA A 63 35.97 5.88 -18.05
N PRO A 64 37.01 6.26 -18.82
CA PRO A 64 38.42 5.97 -18.46
C PRO A 64 38.85 6.56 -17.12
N ASN A 65 38.33 7.74 -16.77
CA ASN A 65 38.73 8.46 -15.54
C ASN A 65 37.74 8.27 -14.38
N LYS A 66 36.54 7.71 -14.64
CA LYS A 66 35.48 7.67 -13.65
C LYS A 66 34.93 6.27 -13.37
N GLN A 67 35.19 5.26 -14.21
CA GLN A 67 34.72 3.89 -13.93
C GLN A 67 35.23 3.40 -12.57
N ALA A 68 34.50 2.46 -11.97
CA ALA A 68 34.77 1.89 -10.65
C ALA A 68 34.85 2.93 -9.52
N SER A 69 34.25 4.12 -9.69
CA SER A 69 34.20 5.17 -8.69
C SER A 69 32.77 5.59 -8.38
N HIS A 70 32.56 6.20 -7.19
CA HIS A 70 31.27 6.78 -6.81
C HIS A 70 30.89 8.00 -7.68
N GLY A 71 31.84 8.61 -8.38
CA GLY A 71 31.63 9.81 -9.20
C GLY A 71 30.72 9.62 -10.42
N VAL A 72 30.31 8.39 -10.71
CA VAL A 72 29.33 8.07 -11.78
C VAL A 72 27.95 7.67 -11.23
N HIS A 73 27.79 7.60 -9.93
CA HIS A 73 26.51 7.25 -9.34
C HIS A 73 25.61 8.48 -9.22
N GLY A 74 24.53 8.50 -10.01
CA GLY A 74 23.55 9.60 -9.97
C GLY A 74 24.06 10.96 -10.45
N ALA A 75 25.26 11.02 -11.02
CA ALA A 75 25.85 12.21 -11.58
C ALA A 75 26.18 12.03 -13.07
N PRO A 76 25.97 13.05 -13.92
CA PRO A 76 26.37 12.96 -15.33
C PRO A 76 27.89 12.88 -15.45
N LEU A 77 28.37 12.16 -16.46
CA LEU A 77 29.81 12.04 -16.74
C LEU A 77 30.48 13.39 -16.98
N GLY A 78 29.75 14.34 -17.54
CA GLY A 78 30.28 15.56 -18.11
C GLY A 78 30.72 15.36 -19.58
N GLU A 79 30.86 16.45 -20.33
CA GLU A 79 31.05 16.37 -21.77
C GLU A 79 32.34 15.67 -22.17
N GLU A 80 33.45 16.01 -21.48
CA GLU A 80 34.78 15.44 -21.79
C GLU A 80 34.80 13.92 -21.53
N GLU A 81 34.33 13.49 -20.35
CA GLU A 81 34.34 12.08 -20.00
C GLU A 81 33.34 11.28 -20.85
N ARG A 82 32.21 11.90 -21.25
CA ARG A 82 31.25 11.30 -22.19
C ARG A 82 31.91 10.98 -23.55
N LYS A 83 32.68 11.93 -24.10
CA LYS A 83 33.38 11.74 -25.35
C LYS A 83 34.40 10.60 -25.25
N LEU A 84 35.20 10.58 -24.20
CA LEU A 84 36.17 9.52 -23.95
C LEU A 84 35.48 8.14 -23.80
N ALA A 85 34.36 8.08 -23.14
CA ALA A 85 33.58 6.85 -23.01
C ALA A 85 33.03 6.38 -24.36
N LEU A 86 32.51 7.27 -25.21
CA LEU A 86 32.04 6.93 -26.54
C LEU A 86 33.18 6.43 -27.45
N GLU A 87 34.34 7.09 -27.39
CA GLU A 87 35.54 6.62 -28.10
C GLU A 87 35.92 5.21 -27.63
N ASN A 88 35.89 4.95 -26.34
CA ASN A 88 36.21 3.66 -25.75
C ASN A 88 35.20 2.55 -26.19
N TYR A 89 33.95 2.94 -26.43
CA TYR A 89 32.93 2.03 -27.03
C TYR A 89 33.02 1.90 -28.55
N GLY A 90 33.90 2.62 -29.20
CA GLY A 90 34.01 2.66 -30.68
C GLY A 90 32.87 3.43 -31.37
N LEU A 91 32.23 4.36 -30.61
CA LEU A 91 31.16 5.20 -31.11
C LEU A 91 31.67 6.62 -31.42
N ASP A 92 30.96 7.35 -32.30
CA ASP A 92 31.31 8.74 -32.64
C ASP A 92 31.05 9.69 -31.48
N PRO A 93 32.10 10.31 -30.87
CA PRO A 93 31.97 11.17 -29.70
C PRO A 93 31.21 12.48 -29.94
N GLU A 94 31.08 12.91 -31.19
CA GLU A 94 30.37 14.15 -31.56
C GLU A 94 28.86 13.93 -31.71
N LYS A 95 28.40 12.68 -31.83
CA LYS A 95 27.01 12.34 -31.96
C LYS A 95 26.34 12.16 -30.57
N ARG A 96 25.08 12.53 -30.50
CA ARG A 96 24.24 12.35 -29.32
C ARG A 96 23.00 11.55 -29.70
N PHE A 97 22.57 10.62 -28.84
CA PHE A 97 21.40 9.77 -29.09
C PHE A 97 21.42 9.10 -30.46
N ASN A 98 22.64 8.75 -30.95
CA ASN A 98 22.82 8.15 -32.24
C ASN A 98 22.58 6.65 -32.21
N VAL A 99 21.51 6.20 -32.87
CA VAL A 99 21.20 4.79 -33.08
C VAL A 99 21.34 4.54 -34.58
N PRO A 100 22.23 3.65 -35.04
CA PRO A 100 22.34 3.28 -36.47
C PRO A 100 21.03 2.72 -37.01
N ASP A 101 20.73 3.02 -38.29
CA ASP A 101 19.49 2.56 -38.95
C ASP A 101 19.36 1.04 -38.97
N GLU A 102 20.48 0.33 -39.07
CA GLU A 102 20.52 -1.13 -39.03
C GLU A 102 19.96 -1.70 -37.72
N VAL A 103 20.10 -0.97 -36.60
CA VAL A 103 19.53 -1.40 -35.30
C VAL A 103 18.02 -1.39 -35.38
N TYR A 104 17.43 -0.32 -35.94
CA TYR A 104 15.96 -0.24 -36.10
C TYR A 104 15.47 -1.34 -37.07
N GLU A 105 16.17 -1.59 -38.14
CA GLU A 105 15.81 -2.64 -39.08
C GLU A 105 15.86 -4.04 -38.46
N ILE A 106 16.91 -4.35 -37.69
CA ILE A 106 17.03 -5.62 -36.97
C ILE A 106 15.87 -5.79 -35.99
N PHE A 107 15.56 -4.75 -35.20
CA PHE A 107 14.45 -4.81 -34.23
C PHE A 107 13.09 -5.01 -34.92
N GLN A 108 12.85 -4.34 -36.05
CA GLN A 108 11.63 -4.52 -36.83
C GLN A 108 11.49 -5.94 -37.37
N GLN A 109 12.56 -6.47 -37.97
CA GLN A 109 12.53 -7.79 -38.60
C GLN A 109 12.52 -8.96 -37.62
N THR A 110 13.04 -8.77 -36.42
CA THR A 110 13.16 -9.83 -35.40
C THR A 110 12.15 -9.66 -34.28
N MET A 111 12.35 -8.67 -33.43
CA MET A 111 11.58 -8.51 -32.18
C MET A 111 10.15 -8.09 -32.44
N LEU A 112 9.92 -7.05 -33.25
CA LEU A 112 8.57 -6.55 -33.51
C LEU A 112 7.74 -7.54 -34.31
N LYS A 113 8.33 -8.18 -35.33
CA LYS A 113 7.65 -9.23 -36.09
C LYS A 113 7.19 -10.38 -35.17
N ARG A 114 8.10 -10.87 -34.33
CA ARG A 114 7.77 -11.94 -33.37
C ARG A 114 6.75 -11.48 -32.34
N ALA A 115 6.80 -10.21 -31.85
CA ALA A 115 5.87 -9.67 -30.91
C ALA A 115 4.45 -9.59 -31.52
N ASN A 116 4.32 -9.07 -32.72
CA ASN A 116 3.05 -8.97 -33.45
C ASN A 116 2.41 -10.35 -33.67
N GLU A 117 3.19 -11.34 -34.09
CA GLU A 117 2.72 -12.71 -34.29
C GLU A 117 2.20 -13.32 -32.94
N LYS A 118 2.89 -13.05 -31.84
CA LYS A 118 2.46 -13.52 -30.51
C LYS A 118 1.22 -12.80 -30.02
N GLU A 119 1.11 -11.50 -30.24
CA GLU A 119 -0.07 -10.71 -29.90
C GLU A 119 -1.30 -11.16 -30.67
N GLU A 120 -1.17 -11.37 -31.99
CA GLU A 120 -2.26 -11.92 -32.80
C GLU A 120 -2.71 -13.31 -32.32
N ASN A 121 -1.76 -14.18 -31.97
CA ASN A 121 -2.08 -15.51 -31.44
C ASN A 121 -2.75 -15.44 -30.07
N TRP A 122 -2.30 -14.52 -29.22
CA TRP A 122 -2.93 -14.26 -27.91
C TRP A 122 -4.37 -13.77 -28.08
N ASN A 123 -4.61 -12.80 -28.95
CA ASN A 123 -5.94 -12.26 -29.21
C ASN A 123 -6.91 -13.34 -29.71
N LYS A 124 -6.47 -14.20 -30.65
CA LYS A 124 -7.25 -15.35 -31.10
C LYS A 124 -7.53 -16.36 -29.97
N LEU A 125 -6.55 -16.60 -29.10
CA LEU A 125 -6.72 -17.50 -27.96
C LEU A 125 -7.76 -16.94 -26.98
N VAL A 126 -7.69 -15.64 -26.65
CA VAL A 126 -8.66 -14.98 -25.77
C VAL A 126 -10.06 -14.98 -26.37
N GLU A 127 -10.20 -14.78 -27.69
CA GLU A 127 -11.48 -14.89 -28.39
C GLU A 127 -12.08 -16.30 -28.25
N THR A 128 -11.29 -17.32 -28.60
CA THR A 128 -11.70 -18.73 -28.48
C THR A 128 -12.05 -19.12 -27.03
N TYR A 129 -11.24 -18.63 -26.07
CA TYR A 129 -11.52 -18.84 -24.65
C TYR A 129 -12.81 -18.19 -24.22
N SER A 130 -13.08 -16.97 -24.70
CA SER A 130 -14.31 -16.23 -24.38
C SER A 130 -15.57 -16.92 -24.93
N GLU A 131 -15.47 -17.54 -26.11
CA GLU A 131 -16.58 -18.35 -26.66
C GLU A 131 -16.84 -19.63 -25.85
N LYS A 132 -15.76 -20.29 -25.40
CA LYS A 132 -15.84 -21.56 -24.70
C LYS A 132 -16.16 -21.43 -23.21
N TYR A 133 -15.68 -20.36 -22.57
CA TYR A 133 -15.79 -20.09 -21.13
C TYR A 133 -16.20 -18.65 -20.88
N PRO A 134 -17.40 -18.22 -21.26
CA PRO A 134 -17.79 -16.80 -21.24
C PRO A 134 -17.72 -16.18 -19.84
N GLU A 135 -18.15 -16.86 -18.78
CA GLU A 135 -18.12 -16.35 -17.42
C GLU A 135 -16.68 -16.12 -16.92
N LEU A 136 -15.80 -17.11 -17.12
CA LEU A 136 -14.39 -16.98 -16.73
C LEU A 136 -13.65 -15.93 -17.57
N ALA A 137 -14.03 -15.75 -18.83
CA ALA A 137 -13.46 -14.74 -19.70
C ALA A 137 -13.87 -13.31 -19.25
N GLU A 138 -15.10 -13.12 -18.82
CA GLU A 138 -15.54 -11.84 -18.26
C GLU A 138 -14.85 -11.54 -16.93
N GLU A 139 -14.72 -12.54 -16.04
CA GLU A 139 -13.95 -12.41 -14.81
C GLU A 139 -12.49 -12.03 -15.09
N PHE A 140 -11.82 -12.72 -16.03
CA PHE A 140 -10.46 -12.43 -16.44
C PHE A 140 -10.30 -11.01 -16.99
N LYS A 141 -11.19 -10.57 -17.90
CA LYS A 141 -11.17 -9.22 -18.48
C LYS A 141 -11.38 -8.15 -17.40
N LEU A 142 -12.30 -8.39 -16.48
CA LEU A 142 -12.59 -7.49 -15.37
C LEU A 142 -11.35 -7.34 -14.48
N ALA A 143 -10.76 -8.46 -14.05
CA ALA A 143 -9.56 -8.48 -13.22
C ALA A 143 -8.40 -7.73 -13.88
N ILE A 144 -8.08 -8.04 -15.15
CA ILE A 144 -6.98 -7.38 -15.88
C ILE A 144 -7.24 -5.89 -16.11
N SER A 145 -8.51 -5.47 -16.23
CA SER A 145 -8.85 -4.05 -16.34
C SER A 145 -8.69 -3.27 -15.04
N GLY A 146 -8.46 -3.94 -13.91
CA GLY A 146 -8.39 -3.34 -12.57
C GLY A 146 -9.75 -2.86 -12.03
N LYS A 147 -10.85 -3.23 -12.71
CA LYS A 147 -12.20 -2.81 -12.31
C LYS A 147 -12.82 -3.83 -11.35
N LEU A 148 -13.70 -3.32 -10.52
CA LEU A 148 -14.50 -4.13 -9.61
C LEU A 148 -15.80 -4.61 -10.29
N PRO A 149 -16.37 -5.75 -9.86
CA PRO A 149 -17.73 -6.14 -10.25
C PRO A 149 -18.74 -5.06 -9.86
N THR A 150 -19.71 -4.77 -10.72
CA THR A 150 -20.66 -3.66 -10.54
C THR A 150 -21.40 -3.68 -9.20
N ASN A 151 -21.65 -4.88 -8.65
CA ASN A 151 -22.43 -5.09 -7.43
C ASN A 151 -21.58 -5.59 -6.26
N TYR A 152 -20.27 -5.40 -6.29
CA TYR A 152 -19.36 -5.96 -5.27
C TYR A 152 -19.70 -5.50 -3.85
N SER A 153 -20.22 -4.27 -3.70
CA SER A 153 -20.53 -3.68 -2.40
C SER A 153 -21.89 -4.07 -1.83
N ASN A 154 -22.78 -4.68 -2.64
CA ASN A 154 -24.14 -4.99 -2.19
C ASN A 154 -24.19 -6.03 -1.06
N GLU A 155 -23.16 -6.87 -0.96
CA GLU A 155 -23.08 -7.91 0.08
C GLU A 155 -22.16 -7.52 1.25
N LEU A 156 -21.64 -6.29 1.25
CA LEU A 156 -20.85 -5.83 2.39
C LEU A 156 -21.74 -5.69 3.63
N PRO A 157 -21.24 -6.06 4.81
CA PRO A 157 -22.04 -6.01 6.04
C PRO A 157 -22.44 -4.57 6.38
N GLU A 158 -23.67 -4.42 6.88
CA GLU A 158 -24.11 -3.19 7.54
C GLU A 158 -24.25 -3.49 9.04
N PHE A 159 -23.74 -2.59 9.85
CA PHE A 159 -23.74 -2.75 11.30
C PHE A 159 -24.82 -1.85 11.89
N GLU A 160 -25.75 -2.45 12.65
CA GLU A 160 -26.86 -1.71 13.30
C GLU A 160 -26.32 -0.75 14.37
N ALA A 161 -27.04 0.34 14.59
CA ALA A 161 -26.75 1.29 15.68
C ALA A 161 -26.63 0.55 17.02
N GLY A 162 -25.56 0.83 17.78
CA GLY A 162 -25.29 0.13 19.03
C GLY A 162 -24.59 -1.22 18.91
N HIS A 163 -24.32 -1.73 17.68
CA HIS A 163 -23.44 -2.88 17.51
C HIS A 163 -22.10 -2.64 18.19
N SER A 164 -21.60 -3.62 18.95
CA SER A 164 -20.32 -3.55 19.66
C SER A 164 -19.32 -4.51 19.04
N GLY A 165 -18.47 -4.01 18.17
CA GLY A 165 -17.45 -4.78 17.46
C GLY A 165 -16.09 -4.07 17.46
N ALA A 166 -15.00 -4.83 17.48
CA ALA A 166 -13.68 -4.27 17.19
C ALA A 166 -13.56 -4.02 15.68
N SER A 167 -13.07 -2.86 15.25
CA SER A 167 -13.01 -2.57 13.81
C SER A 167 -12.17 -3.57 13.02
N ARG A 168 -11.18 -4.24 13.65
CA ARG A 168 -10.49 -5.40 13.04
C ARG A 168 -11.42 -6.59 12.79
N ALA A 169 -12.40 -6.84 13.66
CA ALA A 169 -13.36 -7.93 13.51
C ALA A 169 -14.40 -7.60 12.44
N ASP A 170 -14.90 -6.35 12.46
CA ASP A 170 -15.81 -5.84 11.44
C ASP A 170 -15.13 -5.83 10.06
N SER A 171 -13.86 -5.45 9.99
CA SER A 171 -13.02 -5.61 8.78
C SER A 171 -12.93 -7.07 8.33
N GLY A 172 -12.81 -8.01 9.27
CA GLY A 172 -12.83 -9.43 8.97
C GLY A 172 -14.13 -9.89 8.30
N GLU A 173 -15.27 -9.34 8.69
CA GLU A 173 -16.57 -9.61 8.04
C GLU A 173 -16.62 -9.02 6.62
N VAL A 174 -16.10 -7.82 6.43
CA VAL A 174 -15.95 -7.20 5.10
C VAL A 174 -15.06 -8.04 4.20
N ILE A 175 -13.93 -8.56 4.68
CA ILE A 175 -13.03 -9.47 3.95
C ILE A 175 -13.81 -10.71 3.46
N GLN A 176 -14.67 -11.31 4.30
CA GLN A 176 -15.48 -12.46 3.89
C GLN A 176 -16.41 -12.09 2.73
N ALA A 177 -17.06 -10.95 2.77
CA ALA A 177 -17.93 -10.48 1.69
C ALA A 177 -17.14 -10.19 0.41
N LEU A 178 -16.05 -9.41 0.50
CA LEU A 178 -15.17 -9.11 -0.64
C LEU A 178 -14.61 -10.38 -1.30
N SER A 179 -14.22 -11.37 -0.52
CA SER A 179 -13.69 -12.62 -1.07
C SER A 179 -14.70 -13.42 -1.93
N LYS A 180 -16.01 -13.19 -1.71
CA LYS A 180 -17.09 -13.79 -2.50
C LYS A 180 -17.44 -12.98 -3.72
N THR A 181 -17.46 -11.64 -3.59
CA THR A 181 -17.95 -10.73 -4.63
C THR A 181 -16.85 -10.24 -5.56
N VAL A 182 -15.57 -10.32 -5.15
CA VAL A 182 -14.41 -9.88 -5.93
C VAL A 182 -13.43 -11.05 -6.09
N PRO A 183 -13.50 -11.82 -7.20
CA PRO A 183 -12.63 -12.97 -7.43
C PRO A 183 -11.13 -12.66 -7.36
N SER A 184 -10.75 -11.45 -7.78
CA SER A 184 -9.37 -10.94 -7.75
C SER A 184 -8.89 -10.47 -6.36
N PHE A 185 -9.72 -10.54 -5.32
CA PHE A 185 -9.36 -10.21 -3.94
C PHE A 185 -8.46 -11.29 -3.34
N PHE A 186 -7.26 -10.91 -2.91
CA PHE A 186 -6.21 -11.85 -2.56
C PHE A 186 -5.21 -11.26 -1.56
N GLY A 187 -4.81 -12.02 -0.54
CA GLY A 187 -3.85 -11.49 0.42
C GLY A 187 -3.59 -12.36 1.63
N GLY A 188 -3.07 -11.75 2.69
CA GLY A 188 -2.72 -12.48 3.91
C GLY A 188 -2.03 -11.62 4.94
N SER A 189 -1.36 -12.25 5.90
CA SER A 189 -0.76 -11.56 7.03
C SER A 189 0.69 -12.00 7.30
N ALA A 190 1.43 -11.10 7.95
CA ALA A 190 2.77 -11.39 8.47
C ALA A 190 2.67 -12.15 9.82
N ASP A 191 2.23 -13.40 9.75
CA ASP A 191 2.11 -14.35 10.89
C ASP A 191 1.11 -13.93 12.00
N LEU A 192 0.16 -13.03 11.68
CA LEU A 192 -0.79 -12.47 12.64
C LEU A 192 -2.26 -12.61 12.19
N ALA A 193 -2.55 -13.45 11.22
CA ALA A 193 -3.85 -13.52 10.57
C ALA A 193 -5.03 -13.75 11.53
N GLY A 194 -4.87 -14.60 12.53
CA GLY A 194 -5.88 -14.85 13.55
C GLY A 194 -6.18 -13.62 14.41
N SER A 195 -5.15 -12.83 14.75
CA SER A 195 -5.29 -11.60 15.52
C SER A 195 -5.79 -10.44 14.67
N ASN A 196 -5.30 -10.32 13.43
CA ASN A 196 -5.74 -9.28 12.49
C ASN A 196 -7.14 -9.53 11.92
N LYS A 197 -7.69 -10.76 12.06
CA LYS A 197 -8.94 -11.20 11.43
C LYS A 197 -8.91 -11.11 9.90
N SER A 198 -7.73 -11.31 9.29
CA SER A 198 -7.47 -11.07 7.88
C SER A 198 -7.55 -12.31 6.98
N ASN A 199 -7.83 -13.50 7.54
CA ASN A 199 -8.03 -14.72 6.74
C ASN A 199 -9.40 -14.76 6.10
N VAL A 200 -9.44 -15.23 4.85
CA VAL A 200 -10.67 -15.70 4.21
C VAL A 200 -11.01 -17.08 4.78
N LYS A 201 -12.16 -17.17 5.49
CA LYS A 201 -12.62 -18.41 6.11
C LYS A 201 -12.96 -19.43 5.03
N ASP A 202 -12.73 -20.69 5.32
CA ASP A 202 -13.07 -21.84 4.46
C ASP A 202 -12.37 -21.82 3.08
N ALA A 203 -11.45 -20.87 2.84
CA ALA A 203 -10.57 -20.89 1.68
C ALA A 203 -9.29 -21.66 1.97
N VAL A 204 -8.81 -22.39 0.97
CA VAL A 204 -7.50 -23.05 1.06
C VAL A 204 -6.36 -22.02 1.07
N ASP A 205 -5.24 -22.39 1.65
CA ASP A 205 -4.04 -21.57 1.64
C ASP A 205 -3.40 -21.58 0.25
N PHE A 206 -2.83 -20.43 -0.12
CA PHE A 206 -2.09 -20.30 -1.37
C PHE A 206 -0.68 -20.88 -1.20
N ASP A 207 -0.42 -21.97 -1.92
CA ASP A 207 0.90 -22.57 -2.01
C ASP A 207 1.14 -23.23 -3.38
N LYS A 208 2.26 -23.94 -3.54
CA LYS A 208 2.62 -24.61 -4.80
C LYS A 208 1.65 -25.73 -5.21
N ASP A 209 0.97 -26.34 -4.26
CA ASP A 209 0.05 -27.47 -4.49
C ASP A 209 -1.41 -27.01 -4.56
N THR A 210 -1.70 -25.80 -4.06
CA THR A 210 -3.03 -25.14 -4.03
C THR A 210 -2.94 -23.70 -4.56
N PRO A 211 -2.58 -23.49 -5.85
CA PRO A 211 -2.45 -22.14 -6.43
C PRO A 211 -3.77 -21.37 -6.54
N GLU A 212 -4.92 -22.03 -6.36
CA GLU A 212 -6.24 -21.42 -6.26
C GLU A 212 -6.56 -20.86 -4.87
N GLY A 213 -5.66 -21.07 -3.89
CA GLY A 213 -5.84 -20.60 -2.52
C GLY A 213 -5.90 -19.07 -2.43
N LYS A 214 -6.59 -18.56 -1.39
CA LYS A 214 -6.80 -17.13 -1.19
C LYS A 214 -6.02 -16.54 -0.02
N ASN A 215 -5.46 -17.38 0.86
CA ASN A 215 -4.73 -16.95 2.04
C ASN A 215 -3.22 -17.12 1.84
N ILE A 216 -2.46 -16.02 1.92
CA ILE A 216 -1.00 -16.05 1.85
C ILE A 216 -0.41 -16.00 3.26
N TRP A 217 0.48 -16.92 3.55
CA TRP A 217 1.26 -16.95 4.79
C TRP A 217 2.62 -16.26 4.56
N PHE A 218 2.68 -14.95 4.79
CA PHE A 218 3.93 -14.20 4.59
C PHE A 218 4.99 -14.48 5.66
N GLY A 219 4.59 -15.01 6.82
CA GLY A 219 5.46 -15.15 7.98
C GLY A 219 5.87 -13.79 8.57
N VAL A 220 6.80 -13.78 9.52
CA VAL A 220 7.31 -12.55 10.15
C VAL A 220 8.25 -11.83 9.17
N ARG A 221 7.67 -11.21 8.14
CA ARG A 221 8.39 -10.58 7.02
C ARG A 221 7.60 -9.39 6.47
N GLU A 222 7.37 -8.37 7.27
CA GLU A 222 6.51 -7.23 6.92
C GLU A 222 6.99 -6.50 5.66
N PHE A 223 8.30 -6.24 5.54
CA PHE A 223 8.84 -5.59 4.34
C PHE A 223 8.66 -6.45 3.09
N ALA A 224 8.94 -7.74 3.17
CA ALA A 224 8.77 -8.66 2.04
C ALA A 224 7.29 -8.82 1.66
N MET A 225 6.38 -8.87 2.66
CA MET A 225 4.94 -8.85 2.44
C MET A 225 4.53 -7.60 1.67
N GLY A 226 4.95 -6.42 2.12
CA GLY A 226 4.63 -5.17 1.43
C GLY A 226 5.20 -5.10 0.01
N ALA A 227 6.42 -5.57 -0.20
CA ALA A 227 7.02 -5.66 -1.52
C ALA A 227 6.26 -6.63 -2.45
N ALA A 228 5.81 -7.77 -1.91
CA ALA A 228 4.99 -8.73 -2.66
C ALA A 228 3.61 -8.15 -3.02
N VAL A 229 2.94 -7.49 -2.06
CA VAL A 229 1.65 -6.80 -2.31
C VAL A 229 1.83 -5.73 -3.40
N ASN A 230 2.89 -4.93 -3.33
CA ASN A 230 3.19 -3.94 -4.35
C ASN A 230 3.46 -4.60 -5.73
N GLY A 231 4.19 -5.71 -5.75
CA GLY A 231 4.46 -6.45 -6.98
C GLY A 231 3.19 -7.01 -7.62
N MET A 232 2.28 -7.56 -6.82
CA MET A 232 0.98 -8.05 -7.28
C MET A 232 0.10 -6.91 -7.82
N ALA A 233 0.03 -5.77 -7.12
CA ALA A 233 -0.70 -4.59 -7.58
C ALA A 233 -0.11 -4.04 -8.89
N ALA A 234 1.22 -3.95 -9.00
CA ALA A 234 1.90 -3.47 -10.20
C ALA A 234 1.75 -4.41 -11.40
N HIS A 235 1.65 -5.73 -11.17
CA HIS A 235 1.38 -6.70 -12.23
C HIS A 235 -0.04 -6.55 -12.78
N GLY A 236 -0.99 -6.15 -11.93
CA GLY A 236 -2.41 -6.09 -12.28
C GLY A 236 -3.11 -7.45 -12.19
N GLY A 237 -4.43 -7.42 -12.30
CA GLY A 237 -5.28 -8.63 -12.22
C GLY A 237 -5.65 -9.06 -10.80
N LEU A 238 -5.13 -8.39 -9.78
CA LEU A 238 -5.42 -8.67 -8.38
C LEU A 238 -5.75 -7.38 -7.61
N HIS A 239 -6.55 -7.51 -6.56
CA HIS A 239 -6.72 -6.51 -5.51
C HIS A 239 -6.06 -7.04 -4.24
N PRO A 240 -4.73 -6.82 -4.10
CA PRO A 240 -3.96 -7.46 -3.06
C PRO A 240 -3.99 -6.70 -1.74
N TYR A 241 -3.96 -7.44 -0.63
CA TYR A 241 -3.79 -6.86 0.70
C TYR A 241 -2.71 -7.58 1.52
N GLY A 242 -2.16 -6.83 2.48
CA GLY A 242 -1.24 -7.36 3.49
C GLY A 242 -1.59 -6.86 4.88
N ALA A 243 -1.53 -7.71 5.90
CA ALA A 243 -1.94 -7.39 7.26
C ALA A 243 -0.84 -7.62 8.28
N THR A 244 -0.75 -6.74 9.28
CA THR A 244 0.12 -6.88 10.45
C THR A 244 -0.39 -6.01 11.60
N PHE A 245 0.25 -6.04 12.78
CA PHE A 245 -0.01 -5.06 13.83
C PHE A 245 0.52 -3.69 13.43
N PHE A 246 -0.14 -2.65 13.93
CA PHE A 246 0.15 -1.29 13.50
C PHE A 246 1.57 -0.83 13.86
N VAL A 247 2.08 -1.19 15.01
CA VAL A 247 3.46 -0.88 15.39
C VAL A 247 4.49 -1.44 14.41
N PHE A 248 4.21 -2.59 13.78
CA PHE A 248 5.09 -3.20 12.79
C PHE A 248 5.02 -2.54 11.39
N SER A 249 4.18 -1.51 11.24
CA SER A 249 4.28 -0.62 10.09
C SER A 249 5.68 -0.01 9.93
N ASP A 250 6.46 0.10 11.00
CA ASP A 250 7.83 0.56 10.97
C ASP A 250 8.74 -0.33 10.12
N TYR A 251 8.54 -1.67 10.16
CA TYR A 251 9.25 -2.60 9.28
C TYR A 251 8.74 -2.59 7.85
N LEU A 252 7.47 -2.24 7.65
CA LEU A 252 6.80 -2.19 6.35
C LEU A 252 6.98 -0.85 5.62
N LYS A 253 7.28 0.22 6.34
CA LYS A 253 7.23 1.62 5.88
C LYS A 253 7.97 1.90 4.57
N PRO A 254 9.16 1.34 4.28
CA PRO A 254 9.81 1.54 2.98
C PRO A 254 8.97 1.02 1.81
N ALA A 255 8.28 -0.12 1.96
CA ALA A 255 7.39 -0.66 0.94
C ALA A 255 6.12 0.19 0.78
N LEU A 256 5.54 0.71 1.86
CA LEU A 256 4.42 1.66 1.84
C LEU A 256 4.76 2.90 1.04
N ARG A 257 5.94 3.48 1.32
CA ARG A 257 6.43 4.65 0.60
C ARG A 257 6.60 4.39 -0.89
N LEU A 258 7.11 3.23 -1.27
CA LEU A 258 7.24 2.83 -2.68
C LEU A 258 5.86 2.63 -3.33
N SER A 259 4.90 2.03 -2.64
CA SER A 259 3.53 1.91 -3.13
C SER A 259 2.93 3.27 -3.48
N ALA A 260 3.11 4.25 -2.59
CA ALA A 260 2.64 5.62 -2.80
C ALA A 260 3.35 6.34 -3.98
N ILE A 261 4.67 6.17 -4.12
CA ILE A 261 5.46 6.72 -5.24
C ILE A 261 5.02 6.11 -6.57
N MET A 262 4.77 4.80 -6.58
CA MET A 262 4.38 4.06 -7.79
C MET A 262 2.89 4.24 -8.14
N GLY A 263 2.09 4.85 -7.25
CA GLY A 263 0.66 5.03 -7.45
C GLY A 263 -0.08 3.68 -7.55
N LEU A 264 0.17 2.77 -6.62
CA LEU A 264 -0.44 1.44 -6.62
C LEU A 264 -1.71 1.39 -5.77
N ASN A 265 -2.65 0.54 -6.14
CA ASN A 265 -3.88 0.25 -5.39
C ASN A 265 -3.69 -0.83 -4.31
N SER A 266 -2.54 -0.83 -3.65
CA SER A 266 -2.23 -1.77 -2.57
C SER A 266 -3.02 -1.45 -1.30
N THR A 267 -3.57 -2.47 -0.64
CA THR A 267 -4.27 -2.33 0.64
C THR A 267 -3.44 -2.91 1.78
N PHE A 268 -3.28 -2.14 2.86
CA PHE A 268 -2.55 -2.55 4.05
C PHE A 268 -3.46 -2.45 5.28
N ILE A 269 -3.56 -3.54 6.02
CA ILE A 269 -4.39 -3.66 7.21
C ILE A 269 -3.48 -3.62 8.42
N PHE A 270 -3.66 -2.60 9.26
CA PHE A 270 -2.93 -2.40 10.51
C PHE A 270 -3.88 -2.48 11.68
N THR A 271 -3.77 -3.54 12.47
CA THR A 271 -4.60 -3.71 13.67
C THR A 271 -3.84 -3.39 14.95
N HIS A 272 -4.55 -3.32 16.10
CA HIS A 272 -3.93 -2.93 17.36
C HIS A 272 -3.37 -1.51 17.28
N ASP A 273 -4.28 -0.57 17.01
CA ASP A 273 -4.03 0.79 16.51
C ASP A 273 -3.50 1.79 17.54
N SER A 274 -3.52 1.45 18.84
CA SER A 274 -3.27 2.43 19.91
C SER A 274 -2.78 1.75 21.19
N ILE A 275 -2.57 2.54 22.25
CA ILE A 275 -2.24 2.05 23.61
C ILE A 275 -3.34 1.14 24.21
N ALA A 276 -4.54 1.10 23.61
CA ALA A 276 -5.60 0.17 24.01
C ALA A 276 -5.29 -1.31 23.66
N VAL A 277 -4.13 -1.60 23.12
CA VAL A 277 -3.56 -2.96 23.06
C VAL A 277 -3.39 -3.53 24.47
N GLY A 278 -2.92 -2.72 25.41
CA GLY A 278 -2.84 -3.05 26.83
C GLY A 278 -1.64 -3.93 27.19
N GLU A 279 -1.90 -5.16 27.63
CA GLU A 279 -0.94 -6.07 28.25
C GLU A 279 0.33 -6.39 27.44
N ASP A 280 0.31 -6.24 26.13
CA ASP A 280 1.51 -6.44 25.29
C ASP A 280 2.57 -5.34 25.50
N GLY A 281 2.16 -4.18 26.03
CA GLY A 281 3.04 -3.09 26.47
C GLY A 281 3.63 -2.26 25.32
N PRO A 282 4.61 -1.40 25.64
CA PRO A 282 5.09 -0.33 24.75
C PRO A 282 5.72 -0.84 23.44
N THR A 283 6.17 -2.08 23.40
CA THR A 283 6.73 -2.66 22.15
C THR A 283 5.65 -2.97 21.09
N HIS A 284 4.36 -2.97 21.50
CA HIS A 284 3.22 -3.27 20.64
C HIS A 284 2.20 -2.11 20.58
N GLU A 285 2.39 -1.08 21.38
CA GLU A 285 1.54 0.09 21.47
C GLU A 285 2.04 1.21 20.55
N PRO A 286 1.40 1.44 19.38
CA PRO A 286 1.83 2.48 18.44
C PRO A 286 1.51 3.88 19.00
N ILE A 287 2.42 4.81 18.81
CA ILE A 287 2.30 6.22 19.19
C ILE A 287 2.50 7.11 17.96
N GLU A 288 3.70 7.10 17.37
CA GLU A 288 4.11 7.96 16.26
C GLU A 288 3.74 7.40 14.88
N GLN A 289 3.39 6.14 14.78
CA GLN A 289 3.15 5.44 13.52
C GLN A 289 2.05 6.11 12.68
N LEU A 290 0.96 6.54 13.34
CA LEU A 290 -0.17 7.18 12.66
C LEU A 290 0.24 8.51 12.00
N SER A 291 0.93 9.37 12.73
CA SER A 291 1.49 10.62 12.19
C SER A 291 2.53 10.35 11.11
N GLY A 292 3.34 9.31 11.30
CA GLY A 292 4.35 8.88 10.34
C GLY A 292 3.77 8.38 9.02
N LEU A 293 2.63 7.68 9.02
CA LEU A 293 1.94 7.26 7.79
C LEU A 293 1.22 8.44 7.12
N ARG A 294 0.55 9.31 7.88
CA ARG A 294 -0.10 10.53 7.36
C ARG A 294 0.88 11.48 6.69
N ALA A 295 2.17 11.43 7.05
CA ALA A 295 3.23 12.22 6.42
C ALA A 295 3.68 11.67 5.05
N ILE A 296 3.28 10.46 4.65
CA ILE A 296 3.63 9.90 3.34
C ILE A 296 2.71 10.53 2.29
N PRO A 297 3.25 11.24 1.28
CA PRO A 297 2.44 11.76 0.18
C PRO A 297 1.74 10.63 -0.58
N ASN A 298 0.55 10.91 -1.11
CA ASN A 298 -0.26 9.95 -1.88
C ASN A 298 -0.53 8.63 -1.11
N MET A 299 -0.87 8.73 0.17
CA MET A 299 -1.25 7.59 1.01
C MET A 299 -2.59 7.87 1.67
N ASN A 300 -3.59 7.04 1.45
CA ASN A 300 -4.81 7.06 2.24
C ASN A 300 -4.53 6.37 3.58
N VAL A 301 -4.70 7.09 4.68
CA VAL A 301 -4.61 6.55 6.04
C VAL A 301 -5.97 6.71 6.68
N ILE A 302 -6.71 5.62 6.82
CA ILE A 302 -8.09 5.63 7.30
C ILE A 302 -8.16 4.92 8.65
N ARG A 303 -8.58 5.66 9.68
CA ARG A 303 -8.78 5.15 11.05
C ARG A 303 -10.26 5.26 11.41
N PRO A 304 -11.06 4.21 11.11
CA PRO A 304 -12.51 4.23 11.26
C PRO A 304 -12.96 4.17 12.72
N ALA A 305 -14.09 4.83 13.02
CA ALA A 305 -14.65 4.96 14.37
C ALA A 305 -15.61 3.83 14.74
N ASP A 306 -16.10 3.06 13.76
CA ASP A 306 -17.04 1.95 13.97
C ASP A 306 -17.06 0.97 12.79
N GLY A 307 -17.98 0.01 12.82
CA GLY A 307 -18.14 -0.98 11.76
C GLY A 307 -18.55 -0.37 10.42
N ASN A 308 -19.44 0.63 10.41
CA ASN A 308 -19.91 1.26 9.18
C ASN A 308 -18.82 2.14 8.54
N GLU A 309 -18.07 2.91 9.32
CA GLU A 309 -16.88 3.59 8.79
C GLU A 309 -15.83 2.59 8.28
N THR A 310 -15.67 1.43 8.95
CA THR A 310 -14.76 0.36 8.51
C THR A 310 -15.19 -0.22 7.16
N ARG A 311 -16.48 -0.45 6.96
CA ARG A 311 -17.03 -0.90 5.66
C ARG A 311 -16.70 0.09 4.55
N VAL A 312 -16.98 1.38 4.78
CA VAL A 312 -16.72 2.42 3.76
C VAL A 312 -15.22 2.61 3.53
N ALA A 313 -14.38 2.46 4.57
CA ALA A 313 -12.94 2.49 4.42
C ALA A 313 -12.42 1.39 3.47
N TRP A 314 -13.03 0.20 3.53
CA TRP A 314 -12.76 -0.87 2.56
C TRP A 314 -13.25 -0.53 1.15
N GLU A 315 -14.43 0.09 1.01
CA GLU A 315 -14.88 0.56 -0.31
C GLU A 315 -13.88 1.55 -0.92
N VAL A 316 -13.42 2.53 -0.13
CA VAL A 316 -12.38 3.48 -0.56
C VAL A 316 -11.09 2.76 -0.96
N ALA A 317 -10.67 1.73 -0.22
CA ALA A 317 -9.48 0.94 -0.54
C ALA A 317 -9.63 0.18 -1.85
N MET A 318 -10.77 -0.48 -2.05
CA MET A 318 -11.05 -1.26 -3.25
C MET A 318 -11.21 -0.40 -4.51
N GLU A 319 -11.84 0.76 -4.39
CA GLU A 319 -12.09 1.70 -5.49
C GLU A 319 -10.88 2.58 -5.83
N SER A 320 -9.84 2.56 -5.00
CA SER A 320 -8.63 3.35 -5.23
C SER A 320 -7.84 2.80 -6.41
N GLU A 321 -7.56 3.61 -7.42
CA GLU A 321 -6.80 3.22 -8.61
C GLU A 321 -5.30 3.50 -8.49
N ASN A 322 -4.94 4.67 -7.91
CA ASN A 322 -3.58 5.19 -7.94
C ASN A 322 -3.05 5.62 -6.57
N THR A 323 -3.70 5.19 -5.50
CA THR A 323 -3.35 5.58 -4.14
C THR A 323 -3.45 4.36 -3.22
N PRO A 324 -2.37 3.93 -2.57
CA PRO A 324 -2.45 2.85 -1.60
C PRO A 324 -3.24 3.29 -0.37
N THR A 325 -3.93 2.33 0.26
CA THR A 325 -4.75 2.57 1.44
C THR A 325 -4.24 1.77 2.64
N SER A 326 -4.03 2.47 3.74
CA SER A 326 -3.71 1.91 5.06
C SER A 326 -4.94 2.00 5.96
N LEU A 327 -5.52 0.85 6.33
CA LEU A 327 -6.63 0.73 7.26
C LEU A 327 -6.08 0.53 8.67
N VAL A 328 -6.35 1.45 9.58
CA VAL A 328 -5.83 1.45 10.96
C VAL A 328 -6.95 1.09 11.93
N LEU A 329 -6.92 -0.11 12.47
CA LEU A 329 -8.06 -0.80 13.09
C LEU A 329 -7.81 -1.15 14.56
N THR A 330 -8.85 -1.06 15.38
CA THR A 330 -8.79 -1.29 16.82
C THR A 330 -8.70 -2.78 17.20
N ARG A 331 -8.10 -3.05 18.35
CA ARG A 331 -8.23 -4.33 19.07
C ARG A 331 -9.50 -4.37 19.92
N GLN A 332 -9.81 -3.26 20.60
CA GLN A 332 -10.97 -3.10 21.46
C GLN A 332 -12.25 -2.88 20.65
N ASN A 333 -13.39 -3.18 21.26
CA ASN A 333 -14.68 -2.95 20.65
C ASN A 333 -15.03 -1.46 20.60
N LEU A 334 -15.73 -1.10 19.55
CA LEU A 334 -16.32 0.21 19.30
C LEU A 334 -17.83 0.06 19.20
N THR A 335 -18.56 1.12 19.52
CA THR A 335 -20.02 1.14 19.39
C THR A 335 -20.38 1.83 18.07
N THR A 336 -21.15 1.15 17.22
CA THR A 336 -21.64 1.73 15.97
C THR A 336 -22.59 2.89 16.24
N MET A 337 -22.30 4.02 15.60
CA MET A 337 -23.08 5.26 15.71
C MET A 337 -24.46 5.11 15.07
N ASP A 338 -25.45 5.81 15.62
CA ASP A 338 -26.79 5.92 15.02
C ASP A 338 -26.82 7.08 14.00
N LEU A 339 -26.35 6.78 12.80
CA LEU A 339 -26.27 7.74 11.70
C LEU A 339 -26.84 7.14 10.42
N PRO A 340 -27.47 7.96 9.54
CA PRO A 340 -27.90 7.50 8.22
C PRO A 340 -26.73 6.95 7.42
N LYS A 341 -26.95 5.87 6.70
CA LYS A 341 -25.96 5.20 5.85
C LYS A 341 -25.26 6.17 4.91
N GLU A 342 -26.04 6.98 4.21
CA GLU A 342 -25.55 7.94 3.23
C GLU A 342 -24.63 9.00 3.87
N THR A 343 -24.92 9.38 5.12
CA THR A 343 -24.08 10.32 5.89
C THR A 343 -22.71 9.74 6.16
N VAL A 344 -22.64 8.46 6.57
CA VAL A 344 -21.37 7.77 6.82
C VAL A 344 -20.61 7.55 5.53
N GLU A 345 -21.29 7.10 4.47
CA GLU A 345 -20.67 6.84 3.16
C GLU A 345 -20.04 8.11 2.57
N GLU A 346 -20.81 9.20 2.53
CA GLU A 346 -20.31 10.48 2.03
C GLU A 346 -19.20 11.03 2.94
N GLY A 347 -19.40 10.93 4.26
CA GLY A 347 -18.50 11.48 5.26
C GLY A 347 -17.11 10.83 5.24
N VAL A 348 -17.04 9.51 5.21
CA VAL A 348 -15.77 8.77 5.15
C VAL A 348 -15.05 9.02 3.83
N ARG A 349 -15.77 9.03 2.70
CA ARG A 349 -15.21 9.33 1.37
C ARG A 349 -14.66 10.76 1.27
N LYS A 350 -15.31 11.72 1.95
CA LYS A 350 -14.82 13.10 2.06
C LYS A 350 -13.75 13.30 3.14
N GLY A 351 -13.57 12.32 4.02
CA GLY A 351 -12.48 12.23 4.99
C GLY A 351 -12.73 12.89 6.34
N ALA A 352 -13.76 13.73 6.46
CA ALA A 352 -14.24 14.26 7.73
C ALA A 352 -15.70 14.68 7.59
N TYR A 353 -16.49 14.47 8.66
CA TYR A 353 -17.90 14.83 8.68
C TYR A 353 -18.43 15.00 10.11
N VAL A 354 -19.57 15.66 10.24
CA VAL A 354 -20.23 15.89 11.54
C VAL A 354 -20.96 14.61 11.95
N VAL A 355 -20.65 14.09 13.13
CA VAL A 355 -21.27 12.89 13.71
C VAL A 355 -22.20 13.20 14.88
N PHE A 356 -22.08 14.38 15.47
CA PHE A 356 -22.97 14.88 16.52
C PHE A 356 -23.01 16.41 16.49
N GLU A 357 -24.18 16.98 16.68
CA GLU A 357 -24.38 18.42 16.87
C GLU A 357 -25.49 18.63 17.92
N SER A 358 -25.19 19.44 18.92
CA SER A 358 -26.15 19.79 19.97
C SER A 358 -27.27 20.70 19.46
N ASP A 359 -28.36 20.79 20.20
CA ASP A 359 -29.51 21.66 19.87
C ASP A 359 -29.16 23.17 19.82
N LYS A 360 -28.08 23.57 20.50
CA LYS A 360 -27.56 24.95 20.46
C LYS A 360 -26.47 25.09 19.42
N ASP A 361 -26.40 26.31 18.85
CA ASP A 361 -25.30 26.66 17.95
C ASP A 361 -23.94 26.30 18.55
N PRO A 362 -23.06 25.62 17.85
CA PRO A 362 -21.82 25.11 18.39
C PRO A 362 -20.83 26.23 18.75
N GLU A 363 -20.43 26.26 20.01
CA GLU A 363 -19.33 27.06 20.53
C GLU A 363 -18.00 26.28 20.59
N TYR A 364 -18.09 24.95 20.58
CA TYR A 364 -16.96 24.02 20.69
C TYR A 364 -16.98 23.02 19.56
N LEU A 365 -15.78 22.69 19.02
CA LEU A 365 -15.57 21.59 18.10
C LEU A 365 -14.70 20.51 18.78
N LEU A 366 -15.20 19.28 18.82
CA LEU A 366 -14.44 18.11 19.22
C LEU A 366 -14.11 17.33 17.95
N LEU A 367 -12.83 17.11 17.69
CA LEU A 367 -12.30 16.42 16.51
C LEU A 367 -11.69 15.09 16.95
N ALA A 368 -12.03 14.00 16.31
CA ALA A 368 -11.48 12.70 16.68
C ALA A 368 -11.39 11.76 15.48
N THR A 369 -10.65 10.67 15.64
CA THR A 369 -10.61 9.54 14.71
C THR A 369 -10.73 8.24 15.49
N GLY A 370 -11.12 7.16 14.84
CA GLY A 370 -11.14 5.84 15.45
C GLY A 370 -11.94 5.79 16.75
N SER A 371 -11.41 5.09 17.72
CA SER A 371 -12.07 4.87 19.02
C SER A 371 -12.41 6.15 19.79
N GLU A 372 -11.71 7.24 19.53
CA GLU A 372 -11.92 8.49 20.27
C GLU A 372 -13.15 9.28 19.80
N VAL A 373 -13.76 8.90 18.66
CA VAL A 373 -15.00 9.54 18.19
C VAL A 373 -16.15 9.29 19.17
N ASN A 374 -16.33 8.06 19.65
CA ASN A 374 -17.35 7.75 20.66
C ASN A 374 -17.10 8.50 21.97
N LEU A 375 -15.84 8.58 22.42
CA LEU A 375 -15.46 9.36 23.59
C LEU A 375 -15.79 10.85 23.42
N ALA A 376 -15.55 11.40 22.22
CA ALA A 376 -15.87 12.79 21.90
C ALA A 376 -17.39 13.04 21.91
N ILE A 377 -18.19 12.08 21.43
CA ILE A 377 -19.67 12.15 21.48
C ILE A 377 -20.17 12.14 22.93
N GLU A 378 -19.62 11.28 23.79
CA GLU A 378 -19.97 11.25 25.23
C GLU A 378 -19.63 12.58 25.90
N ALA A 379 -18.43 13.09 25.67
CA ALA A 379 -18.02 14.40 26.18
C ALA A 379 -18.91 15.56 25.68
N ALA A 380 -19.35 15.48 24.41
CA ALA A 380 -20.25 16.47 23.83
C ALA A 380 -21.64 16.46 24.51
N LYS A 381 -22.20 15.28 24.78
CA LYS A 381 -23.46 15.12 25.52
C LYS A 381 -23.38 15.70 26.95
N ASP A 382 -22.26 15.47 27.63
CA ASP A 382 -22.03 16.06 28.95
C ASP A 382 -21.96 17.60 28.90
N LEU A 383 -21.30 18.17 27.89
CA LEU A 383 -21.23 19.60 27.66
C LEU A 383 -22.61 20.19 27.30
N GLU A 384 -23.38 19.50 26.48
CA GLU A 384 -24.75 19.88 26.13
C GLU A 384 -25.65 19.90 27.36
N GLY A 385 -25.52 18.88 28.24
CA GLY A 385 -26.21 18.85 29.57
C GLY A 385 -25.86 20.04 30.45
N GLN A 386 -24.70 20.66 30.27
CA GLN A 386 -24.26 21.90 30.92
C GLN A 386 -24.72 23.16 30.14
N GLY A 387 -25.50 23.00 29.11
CA GLY A 387 -26.04 24.08 28.28
C GLY A 387 -25.06 24.68 27.28
N LYS A 388 -24.01 23.96 26.88
CA LYS A 388 -23.05 24.36 25.87
C LYS A 388 -23.43 23.86 24.49
N GLY A 389 -23.16 24.64 23.44
CA GLY A 389 -23.25 24.20 22.04
C GLY A 389 -21.99 23.47 21.63
N VAL A 390 -22.12 22.26 21.11
CA VAL A 390 -20.98 21.40 20.76
C VAL A 390 -21.24 20.68 19.43
N ARG A 391 -20.20 20.60 18.58
CA ARG A 391 -20.18 19.75 17.39
C ARG A 391 -19.03 18.74 17.51
N VAL A 392 -19.31 17.49 17.15
CA VAL A 392 -18.28 16.44 17.03
C VAL A 392 -18.07 16.11 15.58
N VAL A 393 -16.82 16.03 15.18
CA VAL A 393 -16.38 15.69 13.83
C VAL A 393 -15.54 14.44 13.86
N SER A 394 -15.98 13.38 13.15
CA SER A 394 -15.12 12.25 12.80
C SER A 394 -14.24 12.64 11.62
N MET A 395 -12.94 12.38 11.73
CA MET A 395 -11.94 12.70 10.71
C MET A 395 -11.16 11.45 10.27
N PRO A 396 -11.82 10.41 9.76
CA PRO A 396 -11.18 9.12 9.50
C PRO A 396 -10.07 9.19 8.45
N ASN A 397 -10.11 10.11 7.48
CA ASN A 397 -9.12 10.23 6.40
C ASN A 397 -8.72 11.69 6.15
N TRP A 398 -7.62 12.12 6.74
CA TRP A 398 -7.14 13.49 6.59
C TRP A 398 -6.76 13.85 5.15
N ASN A 399 -6.17 12.89 4.41
CA ASN A 399 -5.77 13.13 3.02
C ASN A 399 -6.98 13.46 2.13
N ALA A 400 -8.07 12.72 2.29
CA ALA A 400 -9.30 12.98 1.56
C ALA A 400 -9.95 14.31 1.97
N PHE A 401 -9.97 14.65 3.26
CA PHE A 401 -10.51 15.92 3.76
C PHE A 401 -9.71 17.12 3.25
N ASP A 402 -8.38 17.03 3.24
CA ASP A 402 -7.52 18.10 2.76
C ASP A 402 -7.76 18.45 1.29
N GLN A 403 -8.18 17.48 0.49
CA GLN A 403 -8.49 17.64 -0.93
C GLN A 403 -9.89 18.20 -1.19
N GLN A 404 -10.74 18.34 -0.17
CA GLN A 404 -12.07 18.90 -0.34
C GLN A 404 -12.03 20.41 -0.66
N SER A 405 -13.14 20.93 -1.20
CA SER A 405 -13.29 22.37 -1.45
C SER A 405 -13.24 23.16 -0.12
N ASP A 406 -12.88 24.44 -0.23
CA ASP A 406 -12.82 25.31 0.96
C ASP A 406 -14.20 25.51 1.58
N GLU A 407 -15.28 25.47 0.78
CA GLU A 407 -16.67 25.53 1.25
C GLU A 407 -17.00 24.30 2.11
N TYR A 408 -16.63 23.10 1.65
CA TYR A 408 -16.84 21.88 2.43
C TYR A 408 -16.04 21.91 3.73
N LYS A 409 -14.76 22.23 3.65
CA LYS A 409 -13.90 22.34 4.84
C LYS A 409 -14.46 23.35 5.86
N ALA A 410 -14.94 24.49 5.38
CA ALA A 410 -15.55 25.52 6.22
C ALA A 410 -16.90 25.08 6.83
N SER A 411 -17.69 24.27 6.12
CA SER A 411 -18.94 23.72 6.65
C SER A 411 -18.70 22.74 7.81
N ILE A 412 -17.62 21.97 7.74
CA ILE A 412 -17.24 21.01 8.80
C ILE A 412 -16.51 21.70 9.94
N LEU A 413 -15.52 22.54 9.65
CA LEU A 413 -14.66 23.26 10.59
C LEU A 413 -14.79 24.78 10.43
N PRO A 414 -15.95 25.40 10.83
CA PRO A 414 -16.17 26.83 10.66
C PRO A 414 -15.06 27.64 11.36
N ALA A 415 -14.50 28.63 10.65
CA ALA A 415 -13.44 29.48 11.16
C ALA A 415 -13.87 30.33 12.38
N SER A 416 -15.17 30.58 12.52
CA SER A 416 -15.76 31.30 13.66
C SER A 416 -15.66 30.55 14.98
N ILE A 417 -15.47 29.21 14.95
CA ILE A 417 -15.36 28.40 16.16
C ILE A 417 -13.89 28.07 16.38
N THR A 418 -13.24 28.81 17.29
CA THR A 418 -11.82 28.66 17.64
C THR A 418 -11.58 27.74 18.83
N LYS A 419 -12.61 27.47 19.64
CA LYS A 419 -12.55 26.53 20.76
C LYS A 419 -12.60 25.09 20.25
N ARG A 420 -11.45 24.59 19.79
CA ARG A 420 -11.32 23.27 19.18
C ARG A 420 -10.47 22.34 20.04
N VAL A 421 -10.91 21.11 20.19
CA VAL A 421 -10.16 20.06 20.88
C VAL A 421 -10.07 18.84 19.97
N ALA A 422 -8.86 18.39 19.69
CA ALA A 422 -8.63 17.10 19.04
C ALA A 422 -8.34 16.03 20.09
N ILE A 423 -8.86 14.82 19.88
CA ILE A 423 -8.70 13.69 20.79
C ILE A 423 -8.28 12.48 19.97
N GLU A 424 -7.09 11.94 20.22
CA GLU A 424 -6.57 10.76 19.51
C GLU A 424 -5.55 10.01 20.38
N MET A 425 -5.69 8.69 20.53
CA MET A 425 -4.72 7.83 21.22
C MET A 425 -3.49 7.57 20.35
N ALA A 426 -2.83 8.64 19.92
CA ALA A 426 -1.59 8.66 19.16
C ALA A 426 -0.86 9.98 19.43
N SER A 427 0.32 10.15 18.80
CA SER A 427 1.06 11.42 18.90
C SER A 427 0.21 12.62 18.48
N SER A 428 0.32 13.70 19.25
CA SER A 428 -0.38 14.98 18.98
C SER A 428 0.05 15.65 17.66
N LEU A 429 1.10 15.14 17.02
CA LEU A 429 1.68 15.71 15.81
C LEU A 429 0.69 15.75 14.64
N GLY A 430 0.54 16.93 14.05
CA GLY A 430 -0.31 17.17 12.88
C GLY A 430 -1.67 17.76 13.20
N TRP A 431 -2.24 17.55 14.37
CA TRP A 431 -3.54 18.05 14.76
C TRP A 431 -3.65 19.58 14.80
N HIS A 432 -2.54 20.30 15.02
CA HIS A 432 -2.53 21.76 15.03
C HIS A 432 -3.02 22.39 13.71
N LYS A 433 -2.90 21.64 12.60
CA LYS A 433 -3.48 22.05 11.30
C LYS A 433 -4.99 22.30 11.39
N TYR A 434 -5.71 21.53 12.18
CA TYR A 434 -7.18 21.54 12.27
C TYR A 434 -7.70 22.29 13.51
N VAL A 435 -6.99 22.19 14.64
CA VAL A 435 -7.41 22.88 15.86
C VAL A 435 -6.93 24.34 15.91
N GLY A 436 -5.90 24.71 15.15
CA GLY A 436 -5.31 26.04 15.16
C GLY A 436 -4.47 26.32 16.41
N THR A 437 -4.07 27.59 16.59
CA THR A 437 -3.20 28.02 17.68
C THR A 437 -3.91 28.15 19.04
N GLU A 438 -5.21 28.34 19.05
CA GLU A 438 -6.04 28.48 20.27
C GLU A 438 -6.63 27.12 20.72
N GLY A 439 -6.65 26.14 19.82
CA GLY A 439 -7.16 24.81 20.12
C GLY A 439 -6.19 23.97 20.96
N LYS A 440 -6.70 22.85 21.43
CA LYS A 440 -5.94 21.88 22.24
C LYS A 440 -5.94 20.51 21.59
N VAL A 441 -4.91 19.75 21.87
CA VAL A 441 -4.79 18.33 21.47
C VAL A 441 -4.64 17.50 22.74
N ILE A 442 -5.50 16.49 22.86
CA ILE A 442 -5.41 15.43 23.86
C ILE A 442 -4.87 14.21 23.10
N GLY A 443 -3.56 14.02 23.16
CA GLY A 443 -2.83 12.94 22.49
C GLY A 443 -1.98 12.15 23.47
N ILE A 444 -1.26 11.18 22.95
CA ILE A 444 -0.28 10.36 23.68
C ILE A 444 1.10 10.66 23.09
N ASP A 445 1.91 11.44 23.81
CA ASP A 445 3.24 11.88 23.37
C ASP A 445 4.38 11.18 24.13
N GLY A 446 4.10 10.07 24.79
CA GLY A 446 5.05 9.18 25.45
C GLY A 446 4.70 7.72 25.19
N PHE A 447 5.67 6.83 25.36
CA PHE A 447 5.39 5.40 25.22
C PHE A 447 4.37 4.92 26.23
N GLY A 448 3.54 3.96 25.84
CA GLY A 448 2.59 3.30 26.71
C GLY A 448 3.28 2.36 27.72
N ALA A 449 2.47 1.70 28.50
CA ALA A 449 2.90 0.73 29.49
C ALA A 449 1.88 -0.41 29.62
N SER A 450 2.34 -1.60 30.00
CA SER A 450 1.48 -2.75 30.32
C SER A 450 0.96 -2.71 31.74
#